data_861689d399dc5f5eda550921313d7de8
#
_entry.id   861689d399dc5f5eda550921313d7de8
#
_cell.length_a   1.000
_cell.length_b   1.000
_cell.length_c   1.000
_cell.angle_alpha   90.00
_cell.angle_beta   90.00
_cell.angle_gamma   90.00
#
_symmetry.space_group_name_H-M   'P 1'
#
loop_
_entity.id
_entity.type
_entity.pdbx_description
1 polymer ?
#
loop_
_entity_poly.entity_id
_entity_poly.type
_entity_poly.pdbx_seq_one_letter_code
_entity_poly.pdbx_strand_id
1 'polypeptide(L)'
;VSDFCIDDLMRYDRPVSLYLITPPSDLLRMSPIFRLFFEMMIGRHTREIGEYKKGRCSKPSYRHKCLLLMDEFNSLGNLKRFASALAFTAGYGMKSMLIMQGLDQLYKTYGKENELLMNTSLQIYYSPNDAATAKHIEESLGNETIRVESESETGSWFKKSVSYSETSRPLLTAEEARRLGNDEILFVQNNPPVRTEKIKYYEQDFFLKKLVDAPYVSDVIRSGGRADVINANPLRKQRLEQRKEAGEHKFKDLKVAR
;
A
#
# COMPACT_ATOMS: atom_id res chain seq x y z
N VAL A 1 5.64 -12.49 28.23
CA VAL A 1 5.83 -13.48 27.17
C VAL A 1 5.04 -12.97 25.96
N SER A 2 5.70 -12.87 24.82
CA SER A 2 5.07 -12.44 23.56
C SER A 2 4.29 -13.61 22.94
N ASP A 3 3.12 -13.33 22.38
CA ASP A 3 2.28 -14.37 21.75
C ASP A 3 2.79 -14.76 20.36
N PHE A 4 3.52 -13.86 19.68
CA PHE A 4 4.19 -14.10 18.40
C PHE A 4 5.52 -13.35 18.33
N CYS A 5 6.37 -13.72 17.37
CA CYS A 5 7.56 -12.99 17.02
C CYS A 5 7.40 -12.33 15.66
N ILE A 6 8.11 -11.22 15.43
CA ILE A 6 8.11 -10.55 14.12
C ILE A 6 8.57 -11.51 13.01
N ASP A 7 9.51 -12.41 13.30
CA ASP A 7 9.98 -13.43 12.36
C ASP A 7 8.85 -14.36 11.87
N ASP A 8 7.84 -14.60 12.70
CA ASP A 8 6.72 -15.49 12.35
C ASP A 8 5.93 -14.99 11.14
N LEU A 9 5.92 -13.67 10.90
CA LEU A 9 5.19 -13.06 9.77
C LEU A 9 5.69 -13.53 8.40
N MET A 10 6.97 -13.89 8.29
CA MET A 10 7.57 -14.28 7.02
C MET A 10 8.24 -15.66 7.04
N ARG A 11 8.48 -16.23 8.23
CA ARG A 11 9.24 -17.50 8.39
C ARG A 11 8.43 -18.63 9.00
N TYR A 12 7.19 -18.39 9.40
CA TYR A 12 6.34 -19.43 9.98
C TYR A 12 5.99 -20.51 8.94
N ASP A 13 5.61 -21.70 9.38
CA ASP A 13 5.30 -22.84 8.50
C ASP A 13 4.11 -22.58 7.57
N ARG A 14 3.15 -21.81 8.01
CA ARG A 14 1.97 -21.39 7.24
C ARG A 14 1.98 -19.88 7.03
N PRO A 15 1.36 -19.38 5.96
CA PRO A 15 1.15 -17.94 5.81
C PRO A 15 0.39 -17.35 7.00
N VAL A 16 0.83 -16.20 7.47
CA VAL A 16 0.26 -15.49 8.63
C VAL A 16 -0.35 -14.19 8.16
N SER A 17 -1.57 -13.89 8.63
CA SER A 17 -2.19 -12.58 8.49
C SER A 17 -2.24 -11.90 9.86
N LEU A 18 -1.64 -10.72 9.97
CA LEU A 18 -1.67 -9.89 11.17
C LEU A 18 -2.52 -8.65 10.89
N TYR A 19 -3.56 -8.45 11.69
CA TYR A 19 -4.42 -7.29 11.63
C TYR A 19 -4.14 -6.38 12.82
N LEU A 20 -3.72 -5.14 12.53
CA LEU A 20 -3.51 -4.08 13.51
C LEU A 20 -4.73 -3.15 13.46
N ILE A 21 -5.68 -3.39 14.34
CA ILE A 21 -6.97 -2.67 14.34
C ILE A 21 -6.98 -1.69 15.51
N THR A 22 -7.35 -0.45 15.22
CA THR A 22 -7.56 0.58 16.24
C THR A 22 -8.80 1.42 15.91
N PRO A 23 -9.60 1.80 16.91
CA PRO A 23 -10.69 2.74 16.70
C PRO A 23 -10.15 4.10 16.25
N PRO A 24 -10.89 4.86 15.43
CA PRO A 24 -10.46 6.19 14.99
C PRO A 24 -10.12 7.16 16.13
N SER A 25 -10.83 7.06 17.26
CA SER A 25 -10.60 7.85 18.49
C SER A 25 -9.20 7.62 19.09
N ASP A 26 -8.63 6.43 18.93
CA ASP A 26 -7.36 6.02 19.52
C ASP A 26 -6.18 6.09 18.54
N LEU A 27 -6.46 6.40 17.27
CA LEU A 27 -5.48 6.33 16.19
C LEU A 27 -4.23 7.19 16.47
N LEU A 28 -4.42 8.43 16.92
CA LEU A 28 -3.31 9.32 17.26
C LEU A 28 -2.46 8.77 18.42
N ARG A 29 -3.12 8.20 19.42
CA ARG A 29 -2.46 7.61 20.59
C ARG A 29 -1.67 6.35 20.24
N MET A 30 -2.20 5.52 19.34
CA MET A 30 -1.59 4.26 18.91
C MET A 30 -0.56 4.41 17.80
N SER A 31 -0.57 5.50 17.05
CA SER A 31 0.33 5.76 15.93
C SER A 31 1.83 5.58 16.28
N PRO A 32 2.36 6.01 17.44
CA PRO A 32 3.76 5.75 17.80
C PRO A 32 4.09 4.26 17.94
N ILE A 33 3.14 3.45 18.45
CA ILE A 33 3.31 2.00 18.62
C ILE A 33 3.34 1.33 17.24
N PHE A 34 2.45 1.71 16.33
CA PHE A 34 2.46 1.18 14.96
C PHE A 34 3.73 1.57 14.21
N ARG A 35 4.21 2.80 14.37
CA ARG A 35 5.50 3.23 13.80
C ARG A 35 6.65 2.37 14.30
N LEU A 36 6.74 2.17 15.60
CA LEU A 36 7.76 1.31 16.19
C LEU A 36 7.67 -0.12 15.67
N PHE A 37 6.46 -0.67 15.57
CA PHE A 37 6.24 -2.01 15.03
C PHE A 37 6.74 -2.13 13.57
N PHE A 38 6.37 -1.20 12.68
CA PHE A 38 6.82 -1.22 11.29
C PHE A 38 8.35 -1.04 11.17
N GLU A 39 8.95 -0.17 11.96
CA GLU A 39 10.41 -0.01 12.00
C GLU A 39 11.12 -1.27 12.45
N MET A 40 10.63 -1.92 13.50
CA MET A 40 11.19 -3.19 13.99
C MET A 40 11.02 -4.29 12.95
N MET A 41 9.87 -4.37 12.29
CA MET A 41 9.57 -5.36 11.28
C MET A 41 10.49 -5.22 10.07
N ILE A 42 10.62 -4.02 9.51
CA ILE A 42 11.55 -3.74 8.42
C ILE A 42 12.98 -4.06 8.86
N GLY A 43 13.43 -3.51 9.99
CA GLY A 43 14.78 -3.73 10.51
C GLY A 43 15.09 -5.21 10.77
N ARG A 44 14.10 -6.02 11.14
CA ARG A 44 14.29 -7.45 11.37
C ARG A 44 14.39 -8.24 10.06
N HIS A 45 13.50 -8.00 9.12
CA HIS A 45 13.44 -8.77 7.88
C HIS A 45 14.44 -8.31 6.80
N THR A 46 15.07 -7.16 6.96
CA THR A 46 16.11 -6.68 6.03
C THR A 46 17.53 -6.99 6.47
N ARG A 47 17.75 -7.72 7.57
CA ARG A 47 19.10 -8.08 8.05
C ARG A 47 19.82 -9.05 7.12
N GLU A 48 19.10 -9.97 6.54
CA GLU A 48 19.64 -11.05 5.71
C GLU A 48 18.92 -11.07 4.36
N ILE A 49 19.66 -10.95 3.27
CA ILE A 49 19.08 -10.93 1.91
C ILE A 49 18.84 -12.32 1.33
N GLY A 50 19.35 -13.38 1.98
CA GLY A 50 19.34 -14.75 1.46
C GLY A 50 20.57 -15.07 0.62
N GLU A 51 20.59 -16.24 -0.01
CA GLU A 51 21.70 -16.73 -0.82
C GLU A 51 21.44 -16.47 -2.31
N TYR A 52 22.47 -15.97 -3.01
CA TYR A 52 22.43 -15.70 -4.44
C TYR A 52 23.44 -16.57 -5.19
N LYS A 53 23.02 -17.16 -6.32
CA LYS A 53 23.90 -17.88 -7.24
C LYS A 53 23.71 -17.32 -8.65
N LYS A 54 24.80 -16.92 -9.31
CA LYS A 54 24.79 -16.36 -10.68
C LYS A 54 23.75 -15.21 -10.85
N GLY A 55 23.64 -14.30 -9.86
CA GLY A 55 22.73 -13.17 -9.89
C GLY A 55 21.26 -13.48 -9.62
N ARG A 56 20.92 -14.75 -9.34
CA ARG A 56 19.53 -15.16 -8.98
C ARG A 56 19.47 -15.57 -7.52
N CYS A 57 18.39 -15.20 -6.84
CA CYS A 57 18.13 -15.66 -5.49
C CYS A 57 17.92 -17.19 -5.51
N SER A 58 18.85 -17.93 -4.89
CA SER A 58 18.79 -19.38 -4.79
C SER A 58 18.07 -19.85 -3.54
N LYS A 59 18.17 -19.08 -2.45
CA LYS A 59 17.49 -19.35 -1.18
C LYS A 59 17.14 -18.03 -0.52
N PRO A 60 15.87 -17.63 -0.53
CA PRO A 60 15.45 -16.40 0.15
C PRO A 60 15.61 -16.54 1.66
N SER A 61 15.79 -15.40 2.34
CA SER A 61 15.81 -15.32 3.81
C SER A 61 14.42 -15.50 4.45
N TYR A 62 13.38 -15.57 3.64
CA TYR A 62 11.98 -15.71 4.04
C TYR A 62 11.35 -16.96 3.43
N ARG A 63 10.33 -17.50 4.07
CA ARG A 63 9.52 -18.61 3.56
C ARG A 63 8.28 -18.12 2.81
N HIS A 64 7.67 -17.05 3.30
CA HIS A 64 6.51 -16.40 2.69
C HIS A 64 6.80 -14.93 2.42
N LYS A 65 6.33 -14.44 1.28
CA LYS A 65 6.34 -12.99 1.00
C LYS A 65 5.33 -12.30 1.89
N CYS A 66 5.64 -11.07 2.30
CA CYS A 66 4.77 -10.24 3.12
C CYS A 66 4.20 -9.08 2.29
N LEU A 67 2.90 -8.87 2.35
CA LEU A 67 2.24 -7.66 1.87
C LEU A 67 1.92 -6.78 3.08
N LEU A 68 2.45 -5.57 3.06
CA LEU A 68 2.13 -4.51 4.00
C LEU A 68 0.97 -3.71 3.42
N LEU A 69 -0.25 -4.03 3.82
CA LEU A 69 -1.44 -3.30 3.42
C LEU A 69 -1.72 -2.22 4.47
N MET A 70 -1.46 -0.97 4.12
CA MET A 70 -1.65 0.19 5.01
C MET A 70 -2.84 0.99 4.52
N ASP A 71 -3.99 0.68 5.09
CA ASP A 71 -5.19 1.48 4.92
C ASP A 71 -5.07 2.77 5.74
N GLU A 72 -5.42 3.91 5.14
CA GLU A 72 -5.24 5.25 5.73
C GLU A 72 -3.78 5.52 6.16
N PHE A 73 -2.82 5.30 5.23
CA PHE A 73 -1.38 5.43 5.49
C PHE A 73 -0.99 6.74 6.17
N ASN A 74 -1.63 7.85 5.78
CA ASN A 74 -1.33 9.16 6.34
C ASN A 74 -1.59 9.29 7.84
N SER A 75 -2.49 8.47 8.39
CA SER A 75 -2.82 8.47 9.82
C SER A 75 -1.65 8.03 10.70
N LEU A 76 -0.70 7.29 10.15
CA LEU A 76 0.50 6.85 10.86
C LEU A 76 1.53 7.97 11.04
N GLY A 77 1.33 9.13 10.36
CA GLY A 77 2.27 10.24 10.38
C GLY A 77 3.56 9.95 9.58
N ASN A 78 4.65 10.63 9.93
CA ASN A 78 5.90 10.52 9.17
C ASN A 78 6.70 9.25 9.54
N LEU A 79 6.76 8.30 8.61
CA LEU A 79 7.52 7.04 8.67
C LEU A 79 8.78 7.14 7.80
N LYS A 80 9.75 8.01 8.15
CA LYS A 80 10.94 8.28 7.32
C LYS A 80 11.70 7.02 6.93
N ARG A 81 11.99 6.14 7.90
CA ARG A 81 12.72 4.88 7.64
C ARG A 81 11.95 3.94 6.72
N PHE A 82 10.63 3.90 6.86
CA PHE A 82 9.78 3.11 5.98
C PHE A 82 9.81 3.65 4.55
N ALA A 83 9.71 4.98 4.37
CA ALA A 83 9.77 5.61 3.05
C ALA A 83 11.08 5.28 2.32
N SER A 84 12.22 5.46 2.98
CA SER A 84 13.53 5.10 2.41
C SER A 84 13.69 3.58 2.20
N ALA A 85 13.05 2.76 3.02
CA ALA A 85 13.13 1.30 2.90
C ALA A 85 12.36 0.75 1.69
N LEU A 86 11.35 1.44 1.18
CA LEU A 86 10.57 0.99 0.01
C LEU A 86 11.45 0.66 -1.20
N ALA A 87 12.55 1.39 -1.39
CA ALA A 87 13.49 1.18 -2.49
C ALA A 87 14.09 -0.24 -2.51
N PHE A 88 14.21 -0.90 -1.36
CA PHE A 88 14.90 -2.20 -1.26
C PHE A 88 14.07 -3.33 -0.63
N THR A 89 12.97 -3.05 0.03
CA THR A 89 12.15 -4.07 0.72
C THR A 89 11.65 -5.18 -0.18
N ALA A 90 11.42 -4.89 -1.47
CA ALA A 90 11.02 -5.90 -2.47
C ALA A 90 12.05 -7.03 -2.61
N GLY A 91 13.35 -6.73 -2.52
CA GLY A 91 14.43 -7.72 -2.54
C GLY A 91 14.40 -8.67 -1.33
N TYR A 92 13.82 -8.24 -0.23
CA TYR A 92 13.63 -9.02 0.99
C TYR A 92 12.24 -9.69 1.08
N GLY A 93 11.49 -9.70 -0.01
CA GLY A 93 10.17 -10.35 -0.08
C GLY A 93 9.02 -9.54 0.52
N MET A 94 9.22 -8.28 0.85
CA MET A 94 8.17 -7.39 1.35
C MET A 94 7.68 -6.47 0.23
N LYS A 95 6.37 -6.36 0.08
CA LYS A 95 5.70 -5.41 -0.81
C LYS A 95 4.76 -4.55 0.02
N SER A 96 4.65 -3.28 -0.35
CA SER A 96 3.77 -2.34 0.33
C SER A 96 2.66 -1.88 -0.60
N MET A 97 1.45 -1.81 -0.06
CA MET A 97 0.30 -1.18 -0.67
C MET A 97 -0.17 -0.09 0.28
N LEU A 98 -0.01 1.16 -0.15
CA LEU A 98 -0.34 2.34 0.63
C LEU A 98 -1.63 2.92 0.09
N ILE A 99 -2.64 3.03 0.92
CA ILE A 99 -3.94 3.60 0.57
C ILE A 99 -4.07 4.95 1.27
N MET A 100 -4.49 5.96 0.51
CA MET A 100 -4.65 7.32 1.01
C MET A 100 -5.76 8.05 0.27
N GLN A 101 -6.31 9.07 0.88
CA GLN A 101 -7.45 9.81 0.32
C GLN A 101 -7.03 10.83 -0.75
N GLY A 102 -5.76 11.27 -0.74
CA GLY A 102 -5.23 12.20 -1.73
C GLY A 102 -3.77 12.57 -1.48
N LEU A 103 -3.12 13.10 -2.51
CA LEU A 103 -1.72 13.50 -2.45
C LEU A 103 -1.47 14.74 -1.60
N ASP A 104 -2.47 15.60 -1.39
CA ASP A 104 -2.34 16.77 -0.52
C ASP A 104 -1.91 16.40 0.90
N GLN A 105 -2.49 15.33 1.45
CA GLN A 105 -2.12 14.80 2.76
C GLN A 105 -0.69 14.23 2.76
N LEU A 106 -0.30 13.53 1.69
CA LEU A 106 1.05 13.00 1.53
C LEU A 106 2.07 14.14 1.46
N TYR A 107 1.80 15.16 0.65
CA TYR A 107 2.68 16.31 0.48
C TYR A 107 2.87 17.13 1.76
N LYS A 108 1.84 17.25 2.60
CA LYS A 108 1.96 17.90 3.92
C LYS A 108 2.91 17.15 4.85
N THR A 109 2.95 15.82 4.76
CA THR A 109 3.75 14.99 5.68
C THR A 109 5.17 14.75 5.16
N TYR A 110 5.34 14.54 3.85
CA TYR A 110 6.60 14.10 3.24
C TYR A 110 7.20 15.10 2.23
N GLY A 111 6.48 16.17 1.88
CA GLY A 111 6.85 17.08 0.82
C GLY A 111 6.38 16.63 -0.56
N LYS A 112 6.43 17.54 -1.56
CA LYS A 112 6.04 17.21 -2.94
C LYS A 112 7.00 16.21 -3.59
N GLU A 113 8.29 16.42 -3.40
CA GLU A 113 9.35 15.51 -3.85
C GLU A 113 9.61 14.51 -2.73
N ASN A 114 8.95 13.37 -2.79
CA ASN A 114 9.09 12.36 -1.75
C ASN A 114 9.40 10.97 -2.33
N GLU A 115 10.17 10.21 -1.55
CA GLU A 115 10.63 8.87 -1.90
C GLU A 115 9.47 7.87 -2.06
N LEU A 116 8.31 8.12 -1.44
CA LEU A 116 7.16 7.21 -1.53
C LEU A 116 6.61 7.16 -2.95
N LEU A 117 6.36 8.29 -3.58
CA LEU A 117 5.89 8.34 -4.97
C LEU A 117 6.96 7.84 -5.95
N MET A 118 8.23 8.24 -5.74
CA MET A 118 9.33 7.83 -6.62
C MET A 118 9.60 6.32 -6.61
N ASN A 119 9.43 5.66 -5.46
CA ASN A 119 9.67 4.22 -5.30
C ASN A 119 8.43 3.36 -5.53
N THR A 120 7.28 3.96 -5.90
CA THR A 120 6.05 3.22 -6.18
C THR A 120 5.93 2.90 -7.65
N SER A 121 6.02 1.61 -8.00
CA SER A 121 5.97 1.14 -9.39
C SER A 121 4.55 1.07 -9.97
N LEU A 122 3.53 1.02 -9.13
CA LEU A 122 2.12 1.00 -9.52
C LEU A 122 1.39 2.07 -8.72
N GLN A 123 0.73 2.98 -9.42
CA GLN A 123 -0.12 4.00 -8.82
C GLN A 123 -1.52 3.90 -9.43
N ILE A 124 -2.53 3.91 -8.57
CA ILE A 124 -3.94 3.80 -8.96
C ILE A 124 -4.65 5.04 -8.45
N TYR A 125 -5.25 5.78 -9.35
CA TYR A 125 -5.98 7.00 -9.04
C TYR A 125 -7.47 6.84 -9.39
N TYR A 126 -8.28 7.02 -8.38
CA TYR A 126 -9.72 7.20 -8.52
C TYR A 126 -10.05 8.68 -8.74
N SER A 127 -11.35 9.02 -8.91
CA SER A 127 -11.77 10.43 -9.00
C SER A 127 -11.28 11.22 -7.77
N PRO A 128 -10.28 12.10 -7.90
CA PRO A 128 -9.74 12.82 -6.75
C PRO A 128 -10.66 13.96 -6.33
N ASN A 129 -10.76 14.19 -5.02
CA ASN A 129 -11.45 15.36 -4.48
C ASN A 129 -10.53 16.58 -4.31
N ASP A 130 -9.22 16.34 -4.14
CA ASP A 130 -8.23 17.39 -3.93
C ASP A 130 -7.57 17.84 -5.24
N ALA A 131 -7.19 19.13 -5.29
CA ALA A 131 -6.60 19.73 -6.47
C ALA A 131 -5.18 19.22 -6.75
N ALA A 132 -4.43 18.83 -5.72
CA ALA A 132 -3.05 18.38 -5.88
C ALA A 132 -3.00 17.05 -6.61
N THR A 133 -3.87 16.09 -6.26
CA THR A 133 -3.99 14.81 -6.95
C THR A 133 -4.50 14.99 -8.38
N ALA A 134 -5.52 15.83 -8.59
CA ALA A 134 -6.05 16.09 -9.92
C ALA A 134 -4.98 16.65 -10.86
N LYS A 135 -4.21 17.63 -10.37
CA LYS A 135 -3.12 18.23 -11.13
C LYS A 135 -1.96 17.26 -11.38
N HIS A 136 -1.65 16.41 -10.42
CA HIS A 136 -0.63 15.37 -10.59
C HIS A 136 -1.01 14.39 -11.70
N ILE A 137 -2.29 13.98 -11.80
CA ILE A 137 -2.80 13.11 -12.86
C ILE A 137 -2.63 13.81 -14.22
N GLU A 138 -3.08 15.08 -14.35
CA GLU A 138 -2.96 15.87 -15.56
C GLU A 138 -1.49 15.96 -16.04
N GLU A 139 -0.57 16.34 -15.14
CA GLU A 139 0.85 16.46 -15.45
C GLU A 139 1.50 15.13 -15.82
N SER A 140 1.09 14.03 -15.17
CA SER A 140 1.65 12.70 -15.40
C SER A 140 1.16 12.03 -16.68
N LEU A 141 -0.03 12.39 -17.16
CA LEU A 141 -0.56 11.90 -18.43
C LEU A 141 0.07 12.61 -19.63
N GLY A 142 0.54 13.84 -19.45
CA GLY A 142 1.11 14.65 -20.53
C GLY A 142 0.05 15.27 -21.45
N ASN A 143 0.51 15.71 -22.61
CA ASN A 143 -0.30 16.47 -23.56
C ASN A 143 -0.43 15.76 -24.90
N GLU A 144 -1.51 16.05 -25.61
CA GLU A 144 -1.74 15.70 -27.02
C GLU A 144 -1.78 16.97 -27.88
N THR A 145 -1.46 16.83 -29.15
CA THR A 145 -1.63 17.91 -30.15
C THR A 145 -3.01 17.77 -30.76
N ILE A 146 -3.84 18.79 -30.57
CA ILE A 146 -5.15 18.88 -31.21
C ILE A 146 -5.13 19.89 -32.34
N ARG A 147 -5.86 19.61 -33.43
CA ARG A 147 -6.14 20.58 -34.48
C ARG A 147 -7.39 21.35 -34.13
N VAL A 148 -7.22 22.67 -34.03
CA VAL A 148 -8.34 23.58 -33.82
C VAL A 148 -8.66 24.22 -35.17
N GLU A 149 -9.88 24.05 -35.64
CA GLU A 149 -10.42 24.64 -36.82
C GLU A 149 -11.07 25.98 -36.43
N SER A 150 -10.58 27.07 -37.01
CA SER A 150 -11.15 28.38 -36.80
C SER A 150 -11.75 28.89 -38.12
N GLU A 151 -13.07 29.06 -38.14
CA GLU A 151 -13.79 29.67 -39.25
C GLU A 151 -13.86 31.19 -39.02
N SER A 152 -13.30 32.00 -39.92
CA SER A 152 -13.52 33.43 -39.93
C SER A 152 -14.44 33.84 -41.11
N GLU A 153 -15.56 34.46 -40.76
CA GLU A 153 -16.43 35.11 -41.75
C GLU A 153 -15.89 36.52 -41.99
N THR A 154 -15.19 36.69 -43.10
CA THR A 154 -14.86 38.03 -43.57
C THR A 154 -16.03 38.52 -44.42
N GLY A 155 -16.59 39.67 -44.08
CA GLY A 155 -17.85 40.24 -44.62
C GLY A 155 -17.88 40.58 -46.12
N SER A 156 -17.45 39.70 -46.98
CA SER A 156 -17.63 39.74 -48.44
C SER A 156 -18.21 38.39 -48.87
N TRP A 157 -19.26 38.48 -49.61
CA TRP A 157 -20.35 37.60 -49.92
C TRP A 157 -20.02 36.17 -50.38
N PHE A 158 -18.88 35.57 -50.29
CA PHE A 158 -18.62 34.16 -50.70
C PHE A 158 -17.23 33.60 -50.32
N LYS A 159 -16.57 33.99 -49.24
CA LYS A 159 -15.34 33.29 -48.83
C LYS A 159 -15.33 33.02 -47.32
N LYS A 160 -15.67 31.77 -46.91
CA LYS A 160 -15.28 31.23 -45.64
C LYS A 160 -13.78 30.91 -45.70
N SER A 161 -13.01 31.52 -44.85
CA SER A 161 -11.59 31.15 -44.67
C SER A 161 -11.52 30.19 -43.47
N VAL A 162 -11.09 28.95 -43.70
CA VAL A 162 -10.87 27.95 -42.68
C VAL A 162 -9.38 27.99 -42.37
N SER A 163 -9.03 28.29 -41.14
CA SER A 163 -7.66 28.22 -40.64
C SER A 163 -7.50 27.06 -39.65
N TYR A 164 -6.46 26.26 -39.88
CA TYR A 164 -6.13 25.14 -38.99
C TYR A 164 -4.95 25.57 -38.13
N SER A 165 -5.10 25.50 -36.80
CA SER A 165 -3.99 25.69 -35.86
C SER A 165 -3.81 24.41 -35.02
N GLU A 166 -2.56 24.09 -34.77
CA GLU A 166 -2.23 22.99 -33.84
C GLU A 166 -2.00 23.58 -32.46
N THR A 167 -2.72 23.04 -31.46
CA THR A 167 -2.64 23.46 -30.06
C THR A 167 -2.39 22.27 -29.15
N SER A 168 -1.54 22.45 -28.15
CA SER A 168 -1.29 21.43 -27.13
C SER A 168 -2.41 21.45 -26.09
N ARG A 169 -2.96 20.27 -25.79
CA ARG A 169 -3.96 20.08 -24.75
C ARG A 169 -3.53 18.92 -23.84
N PRO A 170 -3.73 19.00 -22.50
CA PRO A 170 -3.58 17.83 -21.65
C PRO A 170 -4.47 16.66 -22.11
N LEU A 171 -3.96 15.43 -22.10
CA LEU A 171 -4.74 14.23 -22.40
C LEU A 171 -5.98 14.12 -21.50
N LEU A 172 -5.85 14.55 -20.25
CA LEU A 172 -6.94 14.67 -19.30
C LEU A 172 -6.67 15.90 -18.42
N THR A 173 -7.60 16.83 -18.39
CA THR A 173 -7.48 18.00 -17.51
C THR A 173 -7.77 17.62 -16.06
N ALA A 174 -7.29 18.44 -15.12
CA ALA A 174 -7.56 18.24 -13.68
C ALA A 174 -9.06 18.20 -13.36
N GLU A 175 -9.89 18.97 -14.11
CA GLU A 175 -11.34 18.91 -13.94
C GLU A 175 -11.95 17.62 -14.45
N GLU A 176 -11.49 17.13 -15.60
CA GLU A 176 -11.92 15.84 -16.15
C GLU A 176 -11.50 14.70 -15.23
N ALA A 177 -10.29 14.75 -14.66
CA ALA A 177 -9.81 13.77 -13.67
C ALA A 177 -10.72 13.71 -12.44
N ARG A 178 -11.25 14.82 -11.98
CA ARG A 178 -12.23 14.86 -10.86
C ARG A 178 -13.57 14.25 -11.24
N ARG A 179 -13.89 14.10 -12.51
CA ARG A 179 -15.16 13.59 -13.05
C ARG A 179 -15.02 12.20 -13.67
N LEU A 180 -13.98 11.44 -13.31
CA LEU A 180 -13.77 10.07 -13.83
C LEU A 180 -14.94 9.11 -13.55
N GLY A 181 -15.77 9.39 -12.54
CA GLY A 181 -16.92 8.56 -12.19
C GLY A 181 -16.53 7.14 -11.82
N ASN A 182 -16.89 6.16 -12.65
CA ASN A 182 -16.56 4.74 -12.42
C ASN A 182 -15.17 4.35 -12.95
N ASP A 183 -14.48 5.25 -13.61
CA ASP A 183 -13.15 4.96 -14.16
C ASP A 183 -12.05 5.23 -13.13
N GLU A 184 -10.92 4.60 -13.37
CA GLU A 184 -9.66 4.78 -12.66
C GLU A 184 -8.51 4.93 -13.65
N ILE A 185 -7.44 5.59 -13.22
CA ILE A 185 -6.20 5.73 -13.99
C ILE A 185 -5.09 4.94 -13.29
N LEU A 186 -4.45 4.07 -14.04
CA LEU A 186 -3.30 3.29 -13.58
C LEU A 186 -2.03 3.78 -14.25
N PHE A 187 -1.03 4.09 -13.45
CA PHE A 187 0.35 4.29 -13.89
C PHE A 187 1.17 3.09 -13.48
N VAL A 188 1.70 2.38 -14.45
CA VAL A 188 2.60 1.24 -14.24
C VAL A 188 3.97 1.64 -14.76
N GLN A 189 4.99 1.54 -13.92
CA GLN A 189 6.36 1.92 -14.29
C GLN A 189 6.77 1.32 -15.63
N ASN A 190 7.35 2.14 -16.52
CA ASN A 190 7.78 1.76 -17.88
C ASN A 190 6.66 1.31 -18.84
N ASN A 191 5.40 1.60 -18.52
CA ASN A 191 4.26 1.32 -19.41
C ASN A 191 3.44 2.58 -19.63
N PRO A 192 2.73 2.67 -20.76
CA PRO A 192 1.75 3.74 -20.95
C PRO A 192 0.68 3.70 -19.85
N PRO A 193 0.15 4.85 -19.44
CA PRO A 193 -0.97 4.91 -18.52
C PRO A 193 -2.21 4.18 -19.07
N VAL A 194 -2.98 3.58 -18.19
CA VAL A 194 -4.19 2.85 -18.56
C VAL A 194 -5.39 3.46 -17.86
N ARG A 195 -6.44 3.76 -18.62
CA ARG A 195 -7.76 4.10 -18.09
C ARG A 195 -8.64 2.85 -18.13
N THR A 196 -9.24 2.48 -17.01
CA THR A 196 -10.07 1.28 -16.86
C THR A 196 -11.20 1.53 -15.88
N GLU A 197 -12.20 0.64 -15.86
CA GLU A 197 -13.28 0.70 -14.90
C GLU A 197 -12.87 0.17 -13.53
N LYS A 198 -13.38 0.79 -12.47
CA LYS A 198 -13.20 0.36 -11.08
C LYS A 198 -13.79 -1.02 -10.85
N ILE A 199 -13.02 -1.87 -10.18
CA ILE A 199 -13.52 -3.16 -9.75
C ILE A 199 -14.48 -2.97 -8.57
N LYS A 200 -15.74 -3.32 -8.77
CA LYS A 200 -16.75 -3.38 -7.72
C LYS A 200 -16.92 -4.82 -7.27
N TYR A 201 -16.23 -5.19 -6.20
CA TYR A 201 -16.18 -6.57 -5.72
C TYR A 201 -17.55 -7.17 -5.41
N TYR A 202 -18.52 -6.32 -5.02
CA TYR A 202 -19.89 -6.71 -4.70
C TYR A 202 -20.77 -6.93 -5.94
N GLU A 203 -20.29 -6.62 -7.14
CA GLU A 203 -20.98 -6.86 -8.42
C GLU A 203 -20.35 -8.03 -9.20
N GLN A 204 -19.22 -8.57 -8.75
CA GLN A 204 -18.48 -9.59 -9.49
C GLN A 204 -18.49 -10.94 -8.77
N ASP A 205 -18.98 -11.98 -9.44
CA ASP A 205 -19.07 -13.35 -8.94
C ASP A 205 -17.74 -13.90 -8.43
N PHE A 206 -16.62 -13.52 -9.05
CA PHE A 206 -15.29 -13.94 -8.65
C PHE A 206 -14.96 -13.54 -7.21
N PHE A 207 -15.36 -12.33 -6.79
CA PHE A 207 -15.15 -11.86 -5.43
C PHE A 207 -16.25 -12.35 -4.48
N LEU A 208 -17.52 -12.35 -4.94
CA LEU A 208 -18.65 -12.79 -4.13
C LEU A 208 -18.48 -14.24 -3.65
N LYS A 209 -17.96 -15.13 -4.50
CA LYS A 209 -17.69 -16.53 -4.14
C LYS A 209 -16.58 -16.69 -3.08
N LYS A 210 -15.77 -15.66 -2.85
CA LYS A 210 -14.69 -15.66 -1.86
C LYS A 210 -15.08 -14.96 -0.56
N LEU A 211 -16.22 -14.30 -0.52
CA LEU A 211 -16.73 -13.70 0.71
C LEU A 211 -17.11 -14.81 1.67
N VAL A 212 -16.63 -14.67 2.89
CA VAL A 212 -16.99 -15.51 4.03
C VAL A 212 -17.62 -14.64 5.08
N ASP A 213 -18.44 -15.24 5.94
CA ASP A 213 -19.01 -14.53 7.07
C ASP A 213 -17.92 -13.95 7.97
N ALA A 214 -18.23 -12.85 8.63
CA ALA A 214 -17.34 -12.26 9.61
C ALA A 214 -16.96 -13.31 10.66
N PRO A 215 -15.67 -13.40 11.05
CA PRO A 215 -15.25 -14.34 12.07
C PRO A 215 -16.00 -14.09 13.37
N TYR A 216 -16.38 -15.18 14.05
CA TYR A 216 -17.05 -15.09 15.33
C TYR A 216 -16.18 -14.35 16.34
N VAL A 217 -16.71 -13.26 16.86
CA VAL A 217 -16.08 -12.48 17.93
C VAL A 217 -16.76 -12.86 19.23
N SER A 218 -16.02 -13.52 20.13
CA SER A 218 -16.57 -13.95 21.43
C SER A 218 -17.05 -12.75 22.24
N ASP A 219 -18.03 -12.99 23.13
CA ASP A 219 -18.56 -11.95 24.02
C ASP A 219 -17.49 -11.37 24.96
N VAL A 220 -16.45 -12.14 25.24
CA VAL A 220 -15.27 -11.71 26.00
C VAL A 220 -14.53 -10.57 25.28
N ILE A 221 -14.43 -10.64 23.96
CA ILE A 221 -13.81 -9.59 23.13
C ILE A 221 -14.72 -8.35 23.12
N ARG A 222 -16.03 -8.52 22.94
CA ARG A 222 -17.00 -7.44 22.94
C ARG A 222 -17.08 -6.70 24.27
N SER A 223 -16.86 -7.39 25.37
CA SER A 223 -16.81 -6.81 26.72
C SER A 223 -15.47 -6.19 27.10
N GLY A 224 -14.51 -6.06 26.17
CA GLY A 224 -13.19 -5.49 26.43
C GLY A 224 -12.17 -6.49 26.97
N GLY A 225 -12.45 -7.78 26.86
CA GLY A 225 -11.49 -8.83 27.18
C GLY A 225 -10.35 -8.96 26.15
N ARG A 226 -9.32 -9.72 26.48
CA ARG A 226 -8.12 -9.91 25.63
C ARG A 226 -8.41 -10.83 24.43
N ALA A 227 -8.71 -10.23 23.30
CA ALA A 227 -8.90 -10.92 22.02
C ALA A 227 -7.65 -11.64 21.51
N ASP A 228 -6.51 -11.02 21.73
CA ASP A 228 -5.17 -11.47 21.37
C ASP A 228 -4.84 -12.87 21.92
N VAL A 229 -5.27 -13.15 23.13
CA VAL A 229 -5.02 -14.44 23.79
C VAL A 229 -5.74 -15.61 23.10
N ILE A 230 -6.91 -15.35 22.50
CA ILE A 230 -7.74 -16.39 21.88
C ILE A 230 -7.20 -16.77 20.49
N ASN A 231 -6.78 -15.78 19.70
CA ASN A 231 -6.34 -15.99 18.31
C ASN A 231 -4.85 -16.35 18.19
N ALA A 232 -4.01 -15.92 19.13
CA ALA A 232 -2.59 -16.25 19.16
C ALA A 232 -2.29 -17.60 19.82
N ASN A 233 -3.24 -18.20 20.54
CA ASN A 233 -3.07 -19.44 21.26
C ASN A 233 -2.63 -20.64 20.37
N PRO A 234 -3.16 -20.83 19.15
CA PRO A 234 -2.69 -21.89 18.24
C PRO A 234 -1.23 -21.67 17.81
N LEU A 235 -0.87 -20.44 17.45
CA LEU A 235 0.50 -20.10 17.05
C LEU A 235 1.49 -20.27 18.19
N ARG A 236 1.10 -19.91 19.41
CA ARG A 236 1.90 -20.08 20.61
C ARG A 236 2.13 -21.56 20.93
N LYS A 237 1.11 -22.39 20.85
CA LYS A 237 1.23 -23.85 21.07
C LYS A 237 2.20 -24.46 20.06
N GLN A 238 2.01 -24.22 18.76
CA GLN A 238 2.90 -24.75 17.72
C GLN A 238 4.35 -24.28 17.89
N ARG A 239 4.57 -23.03 18.24
CA ARG A 239 5.93 -22.52 18.48
C ARG A 239 6.59 -23.13 19.71
N LEU A 240 5.82 -23.41 20.76
CA LEU A 240 6.33 -24.12 21.93
C LEU A 240 6.66 -25.57 21.60
N GLU A 241 5.88 -26.23 20.77
CA GLU A 241 6.14 -27.58 20.27
C GLU A 241 7.40 -27.61 19.38
N GLN A 242 7.51 -26.72 18.41
CA GLN A 242 8.70 -26.59 17.55
C GLN A 242 9.98 -26.27 18.34
N ARG A 243 9.90 -25.43 19.39
CA ARG A 243 11.04 -25.17 20.29
C ARG A 243 11.43 -26.39 21.12
N LYS A 244 10.47 -27.19 21.53
CA LYS A 244 10.74 -28.46 22.21
C LYS A 244 11.41 -29.47 21.26
N GLU A 245 10.94 -29.57 20.04
CA GLU A 245 11.51 -30.44 19.00
C GLU A 245 12.91 -29.98 18.56
N ALA A 246 13.15 -28.67 18.48
CA ALA A 246 14.47 -28.10 18.16
C ALA A 246 15.49 -28.10 19.31
N GLY A 247 15.13 -28.64 20.48
CA GLY A 247 16.03 -28.74 21.61
C GLY A 247 16.42 -27.40 22.27
N GLU A 248 15.72 -26.32 21.96
CA GLU A 248 15.97 -24.99 22.53
C GLU A 248 15.44 -24.85 23.97
N HIS A 249 15.81 -25.77 24.84
CA HIS A 249 15.47 -25.73 26.27
C HIS A 249 16.38 -24.79 27.10
N LYS A 250 17.05 -23.80 26.50
CA LYS A 250 18.07 -22.98 27.17
C LYS A 250 17.60 -21.69 27.87
N PHE A 251 16.34 -21.53 28.21
CA PHE A 251 15.89 -20.34 28.96
C PHE A 251 15.24 -20.62 30.31
N LYS A 252 15.59 -21.75 30.97
CA LYS A 252 15.10 -22.01 32.33
C LYS A 252 16.03 -21.54 33.46
N ASP A 253 17.24 -21.15 33.17
CA ASP A 253 18.28 -20.87 34.21
C ASP A 253 18.85 -19.43 34.21
N LEU A 254 18.11 -18.45 33.78
CA LEU A 254 18.38 -17.07 34.19
C LEU A 254 17.78 -16.88 35.58
N LYS A 255 18.48 -17.37 36.59
CA LYS A 255 18.32 -16.92 37.98
C LYS A 255 18.64 -15.42 37.97
N VAL A 256 17.61 -14.61 38.22
CA VAL A 256 17.78 -13.21 38.59
C VAL A 256 18.63 -13.20 39.86
N ALA A 257 19.91 -12.83 39.72
CA ALA A 257 20.73 -12.46 40.88
C ALA A 257 20.10 -11.22 41.51
N ARG A 258 19.79 -11.34 42.77
CA ARG A 258 19.31 -10.24 43.61
C ARG A 258 20.39 -9.20 43.82
#